data_47ce8016c34aea1f1b4972040580bc83
#
_entry.id   47ce8016c34aea1f1b4972040580bc83
#
_cell.length_a   1.000
_cell.length_b   1.000
_cell.length_c   1.000
_cell.angle_alpha   90.00
_cell.angle_beta   90.00
_cell.angle_gamma   90.00
#
_symmetry.space_group_name_H-M   'P 1'
#
loop_
_entity.id
_entity.type
_entity.pdbx_description
1 polymer ?
#
loop_
_entity_poly.entity_id
_entity_poly.type
_entity_poly.pdbx_seq_one_letter_code
_entity_poly.pdbx_strand_id
1 'polypeptide(L)'
;MGFSQTEYQTYTYPNGQISSEGTLRNGQPDGLWKTYYESGQLKSIGKRTDFLLDSTWIFFAESGDTTLIINYEKGLKNGSRFTYGKEDILEEPYVNDVKQGEGHRYDRKHRLIQTMTFKNGFEEGISPVFDTLGMLKEIITYRKGFVMTREALNRYDKEGKKHGYWKTFFDNWSVHTECYYRHGLRDGFYKEYDEKGNLKKITRFVNDVEQVLEGDQKPLVVQHEYYPNGRIKREASFRNGKREGVWREFDEEGNVISSQTYKKDALVGQGIVDTDGRRRGEYKEFYPDSTLRAEGLFIDGLRSGEWKFYYHNGQLQEVGNYKEGNPDGVWIWYYENGQKQIEEQFYKGQPNGPYKEYDIKGNVIVSGTYFDGMKSGKWTEQIGDMCTQGEYRNDKQVGEWVSYYDNDKMAFRGNFNAGYPDGEHFFYYENGKLREIQSYAAGVKHGDWKKYLDTGELYFTVTYDQGKEVKYDGEALEESEIIRE
;
A
#
# COMPACT_ATOMS: atom_id res chain seq x y z
N MET A 1 56.38 2.43 -28.42
CA MET A 1 55.42 1.64 -27.58
C MET A 1 55.84 1.90 -26.13
N GLY A 2 55.06 2.73 -25.42
CA GLY A 2 55.32 2.97 -23.99
C GLY A 2 54.87 1.72 -23.20
N PHE A 3 55.83 1.12 -22.46
CA PHE A 3 55.51 0.05 -21.52
C PHE A 3 54.59 0.63 -20.44
N SER A 4 53.36 0.09 -20.30
CA SER A 4 52.49 0.39 -19.19
C SER A 4 53.17 -0.08 -17.90
N GLN A 5 53.56 0.85 -17.04
CA GLN A 5 54.20 0.51 -15.76
C GLN A 5 53.13 0.00 -14.82
N THR A 6 53.24 -1.26 -14.42
CA THR A 6 52.33 -1.92 -13.45
C THR A 6 53.14 -2.14 -12.18
N GLU A 7 52.64 -1.67 -11.03
CA GLU A 7 53.25 -1.84 -9.72
C GLU A 7 52.19 -2.23 -8.67
N TYR A 8 52.61 -2.95 -7.64
CA TYR A 8 51.75 -3.24 -6.49
C TYR A 8 51.98 -2.19 -5.41
N GLN A 9 50.93 -1.54 -4.94
CA GLN A 9 51.04 -0.44 -3.97
C GLN A 9 50.20 -0.75 -2.73
N THR A 10 50.74 -0.36 -1.57
CA THR A 10 50.06 -0.45 -0.27
C THR A 10 50.04 0.95 0.34
N TYR A 11 48.86 1.36 0.82
CA TYR A 11 48.63 2.59 1.55
C TYR A 11 48.29 2.26 3.00
N THR A 12 48.67 3.14 3.94
CA THR A 12 48.44 2.92 5.37
C THR A 12 47.68 4.08 6.00
N TYR A 13 46.96 3.75 7.06
CA TYR A 13 46.42 4.72 8.00
C TYR A 13 47.50 5.34 8.88
N PRO A 14 47.23 6.47 9.58
CA PRO A 14 48.21 7.07 10.52
C PRO A 14 48.65 6.13 11.66
N ASN A 15 47.81 5.13 12.00
CA ASN A 15 48.15 4.12 13.01
C ASN A 15 49.05 2.99 12.49
N GLY A 16 49.48 3.06 11.21
CA GLY A 16 50.36 2.08 10.58
C GLY A 16 49.65 0.87 9.97
N GLN A 17 48.34 0.71 10.17
CA GLN A 17 47.55 -0.36 9.55
C GLN A 17 47.36 -0.08 8.06
N ILE A 18 47.26 -1.14 7.26
CA ILE A 18 46.96 -1.03 5.82
C ILE A 18 45.56 -0.44 5.65
N SER A 19 45.41 0.62 4.86
CA SER A 19 44.16 1.22 4.47
C SER A 19 43.65 0.70 3.14
N SER A 20 44.58 0.49 2.18
CA SER A 20 44.26 -0.13 0.90
C SER A 20 45.50 -0.69 0.23
N GLU A 21 45.31 -1.66 -0.63
CA GLU A 21 46.38 -2.27 -1.43
C GLU A 21 45.84 -2.80 -2.76
N GLY A 22 46.74 -2.87 -3.74
CA GLY A 22 46.41 -3.44 -5.05
C GLY A 22 47.40 -3.02 -6.14
N THR A 23 47.06 -3.40 -7.35
CA THR A 23 47.86 -3.10 -8.53
C THR A 23 47.50 -1.73 -9.06
N LEU A 24 48.51 -0.91 -9.32
CA LEU A 24 48.41 0.33 -10.08
C LEU A 24 48.93 0.12 -11.50
N ARG A 25 48.25 0.72 -12.46
CA ARG A 25 48.72 0.88 -13.84
C ARG A 25 48.78 2.37 -14.14
N ASN A 26 49.98 2.88 -14.45
CA ASN A 26 50.18 4.32 -14.66
C ASN A 26 49.72 5.18 -13.46
N GLY A 27 49.94 4.71 -12.24
CA GLY A 27 49.59 5.42 -11.01
C GLY A 27 48.09 5.37 -10.61
N GLN A 28 47.27 4.64 -11.33
CA GLN A 28 45.85 4.47 -11.03
C GLN A 28 45.51 3.01 -10.76
N PRO A 29 44.56 2.72 -9.82
CA PRO A 29 44.16 1.35 -9.51
C PRO A 29 43.61 0.60 -10.73
N ASP A 30 44.25 -0.55 -11.04
CA ASP A 30 43.89 -1.46 -12.12
C ASP A 30 44.29 -2.89 -11.75
N GLY A 31 43.36 -3.81 -11.75
CA GLY A 31 43.51 -5.15 -11.19
C GLY A 31 42.76 -5.34 -9.87
N LEU A 32 43.21 -6.31 -9.08
CA LEU A 32 42.61 -6.57 -7.77
C LEU A 32 42.94 -5.44 -6.80
N TRP A 33 41.91 -4.93 -6.12
CA TRP A 33 41.98 -3.86 -5.14
C TRP A 33 41.30 -4.24 -3.85
N LYS A 34 41.98 -4.03 -2.71
CA LYS A 34 41.44 -4.25 -1.37
C LYS A 34 41.50 -2.96 -0.57
N THR A 35 40.51 -2.75 0.29
CA THR A 35 40.50 -1.69 1.30
C THR A 35 40.23 -2.31 2.68
N TYR A 36 40.73 -1.65 3.72
CA TYR A 36 40.65 -2.14 5.09
C TYR A 36 40.05 -1.07 6.00
N TYR A 37 39.54 -1.46 7.14
CA TYR A 37 39.21 -0.60 8.27
C TYR A 37 40.49 -0.26 9.05
N GLU A 38 40.43 0.76 9.91
CA GLU A 38 41.55 1.12 10.80
C GLU A 38 41.93 -0.01 11.79
N SER A 39 41.00 -0.92 12.06
CA SER A 39 41.24 -2.15 12.82
C SER A 39 42.04 -3.21 12.06
N GLY A 40 42.33 -3.00 10.78
CA GLY A 40 42.98 -3.95 9.90
C GLY A 40 42.05 -5.01 9.27
N GLN A 41 40.78 -5.00 9.62
CA GLN A 41 39.79 -5.89 9.00
C GLN A 41 39.50 -5.48 7.55
N LEU A 42 39.31 -6.47 6.67
CA LEU A 42 38.95 -6.23 5.25
C LEU A 42 37.63 -5.49 5.13
N LYS A 43 37.60 -4.35 4.44
CA LYS A 43 36.43 -3.52 4.20
C LYS A 43 35.81 -3.77 2.84
N SER A 44 36.65 -3.89 1.80
CA SER A 44 36.20 -4.25 0.47
C SER A 44 37.27 -4.94 -0.36
N ILE A 45 36.81 -5.75 -1.31
CA ILE A 45 37.65 -6.41 -2.31
C ILE A 45 36.93 -6.43 -3.64
N GLY A 46 37.65 -6.10 -4.72
CA GLY A 46 37.11 -6.20 -6.08
C GLY A 46 38.17 -5.92 -7.12
N LYS A 47 37.80 -6.05 -8.37
CA LYS A 47 38.69 -5.86 -9.51
C LYS A 47 38.36 -4.55 -10.24
N ARG A 48 39.40 -3.90 -10.76
CA ARG A 48 39.26 -2.84 -11.74
C ARG A 48 39.88 -3.32 -13.06
N THR A 49 39.25 -2.95 -14.15
CA THR A 49 39.77 -3.18 -15.52
C THR A 49 39.70 -1.85 -16.26
N ASP A 50 40.83 -1.42 -16.82
CA ASP A 50 40.95 -0.08 -17.44
C ASP A 50 40.49 1.04 -16.51
N PHE A 51 40.89 0.94 -15.23
CA PHE A 51 40.65 1.89 -14.12
C PHE A 51 39.15 1.92 -13.65
N LEU A 52 38.24 1.24 -14.35
CA LEU A 52 36.83 1.16 -14.01
C LEU A 52 36.54 -0.04 -13.10
N LEU A 53 35.52 0.08 -12.26
CA LEU A 53 35.04 -1.05 -11.49
C LEU A 53 34.61 -2.16 -12.44
N ASP A 54 35.01 -3.38 -12.15
CA ASP A 54 34.75 -4.56 -13.00
C ASP A 54 34.57 -5.79 -12.14
N SER A 55 33.82 -6.80 -12.69
CA SER A 55 33.54 -8.05 -11.98
C SER A 55 32.86 -7.85 -10.63
N THR A 56 33.02 -8.79 -9.70
CA THR A 56 32.34 -8.79 -8.40
C THR A 56 33.13 -7.96 -7.39
N TRP A 57 32.44 -7.05 -6.71
CA TRP A 57 32.92 -6.32 -5.55
C TRP A 57 32.21 -6.79 -4.29
N ILE A 58 32.97 -7.10 -3.24
CA ILE A 58 32.44 -7.56 -1.95
C ILE A 58 32.82 -6.53 -0.89
N PHE A 59 31.85 -6.15 -0.08
CA PHE A 59 32.00 -5.23 1.04
C PHE A 59 31.68 -5.95 2.33
N PHE A 60 32.44 -5.66 3.36
CA PHE A 60 32.33 -6.28 4.68
C PHE A 60 32.06 -5.22 5.75
N ALA A 61 31.39 -5.63 6.82
CA ALA A 61 31.37 -4.88 8.07
C ALA A 61 32.70 -5.05 8.81
N GLU A 62 32.93 -4.23 9.81
CA GLU A 62 34.13 -4.34 10.65
C GLU A 62 34.18 -5.64 11.47
N SER A 63 33.01 -6.28 11.68
CA SER A 63 32.90 -7.65 12.24
C SER A 63 33.44 -8.75 11.31
N GLY A 64 33.68 -8.43 10.03
CA GLY A 64 34.06 -9.37 8.98
C GLY A 64 32.88 -9.96 8.21
N ASP A 65 31.64 -9.65 8.61
CA ASP A 65 30.45 -10.12 7.91
C ASP A 65 30.29 -9.41 6.57
N THR A 66 29.89 -10.16 5.54
CA THR A 66 29.54 -9.56 4.23
C THR A 66 28.28 -8.69 4.36
N THR A 67 28.38 -7.43 3.92
CA THR A 67 27.27 -6.47 3.90
C THR A 67 26.70 -6.26 2.51
N LEU A 68 27.55 -6.38 1.47
CA LEU A 68 27.15 -6.08 0.11
C LEU A 68 28.02 -6.84 -0.89
N ILE A 69 27.38 -7.38 -1.91
CA ILE A 69 28.04 -7.90 -3.13
C ILE A 69 27.44 -7.18 -4.31
N ILE A 70 28.28 -6.62 -5.20
CA ILE A 70 27.83 -5.94 -6.42
C ILE A 70 28.67 -6.44 -7.58
N ASN A 71 28.01 -6.69 -8.72
CA ASN A 71 28.67 -6.97 -9.98
C ASN A 71 28.74 -5.70 -10.83
N TYR A 72 29.92 -5.47 -11.40
CA TYR A 72 30.19 -4.35 -12.29
C TYR A 72 30.72 -4.83 -13.64
N GLU A 73 30.36 -4.12 -14.68
CA GLU A 73 30.95 -4.23 -16.01
C GLU A 73 31.27 -2.82 -16.52
N LYS A 74 32.56 -2.56 -16.81
CA LYS A 74 33.03 -1.26 -17.31
C LYS A 74 32.57 -0.07 -16.47
N GLY A 75 32.56 -0.23 -15.14
CA GLY A 75 32.20 0.81 -14.19
C GLY A 75 30.71 0.92 -13.85
N LEU A 76 29.85 0.26 -14.59
CA LEU A 76 28.41 0.24 -14.37
C LEU A 76 27.98 -1.03 -13.63
N LYS A 77 26.98 -0.94 -12.75
CA LYS A 77 26.39 -2.12 -12.11
C LYS A 77 25.71 -2.96 -13.18
N ASN A 78 26.10 -4.23 -13.27
CA ASN A 78 25.57 -5.16 -14.24
C ASN A 78 25.53 -6.57 -13.63
N GLY A 79 24.34 -7.19 -13.57
CA GLY A 79 24.10 -8.42 -12.83
C GLY A 79 23.50 -8.19 -11.43
N SER A 80 23.48 -9.24 -10.61
CA SER A 80 22.85 -9.18 -9.28
C SER A 80 23.68 -8.37 -8.27
N ARG A 81 22.98 -7.55 -7.49
CA ARG A 81 23.49 -6.92 -6.27
C ARG A 81 22.83 -7.60 -5.07
N PHE A 82 23.63 -8.08 -4.13
CA PHE A 82 23.16 -8.66 -2.88
C PHE A 82 23.45 -7.73 -1.72
N THR A 83 22.42 -7.32 -1.00
CA THR A 83 22.53 -6.55 0.24
C THR A 83 22.18 -7.46 1.42
N TYR A 84 23.10 -7.61 2.35
CA TYR A 84 22.94 -8.45 3.55
C TYR A 84 22.46 -7.58 4.72
N GLY A 85 21.15 -7.52 4.91
CA GLY A 85 20.51 -6.83 6.02
C GLY A 85 20.62 -7.61 7.34
N LYS A 86 20.08 -7.05 8.41
CA LYS A 86 20.07 -7.70 9.73
C LYS A 86 19.17 -8.95 9.73
N GLU A 87 18.02 -8.89 9.08
CA GLU A 87 16.98 -9.93 9.08
C GLU A 87 16.88 -10.67 7.74
N ASP A 88 17.33 -10.05 6.64
CA ASP A 88 17.12 -10.51 5.27
C ASP A 88 18.35 -10.32 4.38
N ILE A 89 18.28 -10.93 3.20
CA ILE A 89 19.20 -10.74 2.08
C ILE A 89 18.35 -10.28 0.91
N LEU A 90 18.68 -9.13 0.34
CA LEU A 90 18.02 -8.57 -0.82
C LEU A 90 18.88 -8.74 -2.07
N GLU A 91 18.36 -9.42 -3.06
CA GLU A 91 18.93 -9.54 -4.40
C GLU A 91 18.21 -8.62 -5.37
N GLU A 92 18.95 -7.74 -6.02
CA GLU A 92 18.45 -6.77 -6.99
C GLU A 92 19.23 -6.89 -8.31
N PRO A 93 18.57 -7.20 -9.44
CA PRO A 93 19.23 -7.28 -10.74
C PRO A 93 19.47 -5.89 -11.34
N TYR A 94 20.64 -5.66 -11.87
CA TYR A 94 21.00 -4.42 -12.56
C TYR A 94 21.42 -4.68 -14.01
N VAL A 95 21.05 -3.74 -14.88
CA VAL A 95 21.53 -3.62 -16.25
C VAL A 95 21.96 -2.17 -16.45
N ASN A 96 23.27 -1.92 -16.62
CA ASN A 96 23.83 -0.59 -16.82
C ASN A 96 23.35 0.44 -15.76
N ASP A 97 23.57 0.14 -14.47
CA ASP A 97 23.14 0.94 -13.28
C ASP A 97 21.63 1.01 -13.03
N VAL A 98 20.79 0.48 -13.89
CA VAL A 98 19.34 0.50 -13.74
C VAL A 98 18.84 -0.86 -13.25
N LYS A 99 18.00 -0.90 -12.21
CA LYS A 99 17.34 -2.14 -11.78
C LYS A 99 16.41 -2.64 -12.89
N GLN A 100 16.62 -3.88 -13.34
CA GLN A 100 15.87 -4.46 -14.44
C GLN A 100 15.82 -5.98 -14.31
N GLY A 101 14.63 -6.57 -14.31
CA GLY A 101 14.44 -8.01 -14.21
C GLY A 101 13.87 -8.44 -12.84
N GLU A 102 13.98 -9.72 -12.53
CA GLU A 102 13.46 -10.31 -11.31
C GLU A 102 14.49 -10.27 -10.18
N GLY A 103 14.09 -9.70 -9.05
CA GLY A 103 14.86 -9.66 -7.82
C GLY A 103 14.17 -10.46 -6.71
N HIS A 104 14.93 -10.81 -5.69
CA HIS A 104 14.48 -11.70 -4.64
C HIS A 104 14.85 -11.16 -3.26
N ARG A 105 14.03 -11.45 -2.27
CA ARG A 105 14.34 -11.27 -0.86
C ARG A 105 14.35 -12.62 -0.18
N TYR A 106 15.41 -12.90 0.55
CA TYR A 106 15.60 -14.14 1.30
C TYR A 106 15.73 -13.84 2.79
N ASP A 107 15.35 -14.77 3.65
CA ASP A 107 15.73 -14.70 5.06
C ASP A 107 17.22 -15.06 5.24
N ARG A 108 17.72 -14.96 6.48
CA ARG A 108 19.11 -15.29 6.81
C ARG A 108 19.46 -16.79 6.67
N LYS A 109 18.46 -17.65 6.45
CA LYS A 109 18.63 -19.08 6.13
C LYS A 109 18.51 -19.35 4.63
N HIS A 110 18.54 -18.29 3.78
CA HIS A 110 18.40 -18.33 2.32
C HIS A 110 17.05 -18.93 1.85
N ARG A 111 15.98 -18.82 2.66
CA ARG A 111 14.64 -19.16 2.19
C ARG A 111 14.02 -17.95 1.52
N LEU A 112 13.41 -18.17 0.35
CA LEU A 112 12.75 -17.10 -0.40
C LEU A 112 11.58 -16.52 0.41
N ILE A 113 11.61 -15.21 0.64
CA ILE A 113 10.53 -14.46 1.30
C ILE A 113 9.66 -13.73 0.30
N GLN A 114 10.26 -13.20 -0.78
CA GLN A 114 9.56 -12.34 -1.73
C GLN A 114 10.26 -12.36 -3.08
N THR A 115 9.48 -12.36 -4.15
CA THR A 115 9.94 -12.06 -5.51
C THR A 115 9.44 -10.68 -5.93
N MET A 116 10.26 -9.91 -6.62
CA MET A 116 9.94 -8.56 -7.10
C MET A 116 10.40 -8.42 -8.54
N THR A 117 9.59 -7.81 -9.38
CA THR A 117 10.01 -7.46 -10.75
C THR A 117 10.37 -5.99 -10.82
N PHE A 118 11.55 -5.69 -11.37
CA PHE A 118 12.01 -4.32 -11.59
C PHE A 118 11.93 -3.96 -13.07
N LYS A 119 11.41 -2.76 -13.33
CA LYS A 119 11.36 -2.16 -14.66
C LYS A 119 11.78 -0.70 -14.59
N ASN A 120 12.83 -0.33 -15.33
CA ASN A 120 13.37 1.03 -15.37
C ASN A 120 13.70 1.59 -13.97
N GLY A 121 14.25 0.76 -13.08
CA GLY A 121 14.67 1.14 -11.74
C GLY A 121 13.64 0.98 -10.63
N PHE A 122 12.37 0.70 -10.96
CA PHE A 122 11.25 0.65 -10.02
C PHE A 122 10.61 -0.74 -9.96
N GLU A 123 10.04 -1.10 -8.81
CA GLU A 123 9.20 -2.28 -8.70
C GLU A 123 7.95 -2.12 -9.58
N GLU A 124 7.60 -3.17 -10.33
CA GLU A 124 6.47 -3.17 -11.25
C GLU A 124 5.78 -4.53 -11.26
N GLY A 125 4.44 -4.53 -11.21
CA GLY A 125 3.63 -5.73 -11.32
C GLY A 125 3.46 -6.50 -10.00
N ILE A 126 3.22 -7.80 -10.11
CA ILE A 126 2.91 -8.70 -8.99
C ILE A 126 4.19 -9.10 -8.27
N SER A 127 4.15 -9.03 -6.95
CA SER A 127 5.24 -9.43 -6.05
C SER A 127 4.67 -10.39 -4.99
N PRO A 128 4.84 -11.70 -5.17
CA PRO A 128 4.44 -12.69 -4.20
C PRO A 128 5.34 -12.69 -2.97
N VAL A 129 4.73 -12.84 -1.80
CA VAL A 129 5.41 -12.97 -0.50
C VAL A 129 5.10 -14.32 0.10
N PHE A 130 6.15 -15.00 0.56
CA PHE A 130 6.09 -16.36 1.06
C PHE A 130 6.34 -16.43 2.57
N ASP A 131 5.82 -17.44 3.21
CA ASP A 131 6.13 -17.77 4.59
C ASP A 131 7.41 -18.63 4.70
N THR A 132 7.75 -19.01 5.93
CA THR A 132 8.95 -19.82 6.22
C THR A 132 8.87 -21.27 5.70
N LEU A 133 7.71 -21.72 5.26
CA LEU A 133 7.46 -23.01 4.62
C LEU A 133 7.43 -22.91 3.09
N GLY A 134 7.65 -21.72 2.53
CA GLY A 134 7.57 -21.45 1.10
C GLY A 134 6.14 -21.32 0.56
N MET A 135 5.14 -21.21 1.46
CA MET A 135 3.75 -21.02 1.05
C MET A 135 3.47 -19.53 0.79
N LEU A 136 2.78 -19.24 -0.31
CA LEU A 136 2.34 -17.90 -0.64
C LEU A 136 1.37 -17.38 0.43
N LYS A 137 1.71 -16.28 1.09
CA LYS A 137 0.93 -15.66 2.18
C LYS A 137 0.38 -14.28 1.87
N GLU A 138 0.96 -13.59 0.89
CA GLU A 138 0.56 -12.25 0.50
C GLU A 138 0.93 -12.01 -0.96
N ILE A 139 0.13 -11.24 -1.67
CA ILE A 139 0.45 -10.67 -2.98
C ILE A 139 0.48 -9.16 -2.83
N ILE A 140 1.58 -8.53 -3.26
CA ILE A 140 1.72 -7.09 -3.36
C ILE A 140 1.75 -6.74 -4.85
N THR A 141 0.98 -5.75 -5.26
CA THR A 141 1.06 -5.23 -6.63
C THR A 141 1.74 -3.88 -6.60
N TYR A 142 2.77 -3.73 -7.42
CA TYR A 142 3.53 -2.49 -7.56
C TYR A 142 3.26 -1.84 -8.92
N ARG A 143 3.32 -0.51 -8.93
CA ARG A 143 3.36 0.30 -10.15
C ARG A 143 4.35 1.44 -9.94
N LYS A 144 5.44 1.45 -10.71
CA LYS A 144 6.52 2.44 -10.62
C LYS A 144 7.06 2.63 -9.20
N GLY A 145 7.25 1.53 -8.46
CA GLY A 145 7.76 1.52 -7.08
C GLY A 145 6.70 1.77 -5.99
N PHE A 146 5.48 2.11 -6.36
CA PHE A 146 4.39 2.34 -5.39
C PHE A 146 3.55 1.08 -5.20
N VAL A 147 3.22 0.77 -3.95
CA VAL A 147 2.29 -0.31 -3.62
C VAL A 147 0.89 0.11 -4.01
N MET A 148 0.28 -0.60 -4.97
CA MET A 148 -1.10 -0.39 -5.40
C MET A 148 -2.08 -1.19 -4.55
N THR A 149 -1.76 -2.46 -4.30
CA THR A 149 -2.60 -3.36 -3.49
C THR A 149 -1.75 -4.29 -2.65
N ARG A 150 -2.32 -4.70 -1.50
CA ARG A 150 -1.83 -5.81 -0.68
C ARG A 150 -2.96 -6.77 -0.40
N GLU A 151 -2.80 -8.02 -0.80
CA GLU A 151 -3.77 -9.07 -0.54
C GLU A 151 -3.14 -10.17 0.31
N ALA A 152 -3.55 -10.26 1.56
CA ALA A 152 -3.12 -11.32 2.44
C ALA A 152 -4.00 -12.57 2.23
N LEU A 153 -3.38 -13.74 2.01
CA LEU A 153 -4.06 -14.98 1.67
C LEU A 153 -3.33 -16.20 2.28
N ASN A 154 -3.92 -17.37 2.12
CA ASN A 154 -3.31 -18.66 2.48
C ASN A 154 -2.81 -18.74 3.93
N ARG A 155 -3.60 -18.21 4.87
CA ARG A 155 -3.24 -18.16 6.28
C ARG A 155 -3.59 -19.47 7.00
N TYR A 156 -2.84 -19.75 8.06
CA TYR A 156 -3.14 -20.79 9.03
C TYR A 156 -3.63 -20.15 10.34
N ASP A 157 -4.49 -20.85 11.05
CA ASP A 157 -4.86 -20.49 12.41
C ASP A 157 -3.78 -20.92 13.42
N LYS A 158 -4.04 -20.68 14.73
CA LYS A 158 -3.11 -21.03 15.83
C LYS A 158 -2.85 -22.54 15.95
N GLU A 159 -3.74 -23.35 15.38
CA GLU A 159 -3.64 -24.82 15.39
C GLU A 159 -2.96 -25.37 14.11
N GLY A 160 -2.48 -24.48 13.21
CA GLY A 160 -1.86 -24.85 11.94
C GLY A 160 -2.85 -25.33 10.88
N LYS A 161 -4.14 -25.01 11.02
CA LYS A 161 -5.17 -25.37 10.05
C LYS A 161 -5.43 -24.20 9.10
N LYS A 162 -5.76 -24.48 7.84
CA LYS A 162 -6.14 -23.46 6.85
C LYS A 162 -7.26 -22.57 7.38
N HIS A 163 -7.09 -21.25 7.26
CA HIS A 163 -8.07 -20.26 7.71
C HIS A 163 -8.10 -19.03 6.82
N GLY A 164 -9.31 -18.51 6.53
CA GLY A 164 -9.50 -17.37 5.64
C GLY A 164 -9.44 -17.73 4.16
N TYR A 165 -9.16 -16.77 3.31
CA TYR A 165 -9.11 -16.97 1.86
C TYR A 165 -7.83 -17.69 1.45
N TRP A 166 -8.02 -18.75 0.65
CA TRP A 166 -6.96 -19.54 0.05
C TRP A 166 -7.08 -19.46 -1.45
N LYS A 167 -5.96 -19.15 -2.11
CA LYS A 167 -5.86 -19.10 -3.56
C LYS A 167 -4.65 -19.90 -4.03
N THR A 168 -4.79 -20.56 -5.17
CA THR A 168 -3.69 -21.09 -5.96
C THR A 168 -3.64 -20.37 -7.30
N PHE A 169 -2.49 -20.36 -7.94
CA PHE A 169 -2.24 -19.60 -9.16
C PHE A 169 -1.61 -20.50 -10.20
N PHE A 170 -1.82 -20.17 -11.47
CA PHE A 170 -1.05 -20.66 -12.59
C PHE A 170 0.31 -19.96 -12.67
N ASP A 171 1.21 -20.43 -13.51
CA ASP A 171 2.55 -19.84 -13.70
C ASP A 171 2.50 -18.39 -14.20
N ASN A 172 1.44 -18.01 -14.90
CA ASN A 172 1.19 -16.64 -15.36
C ASN A 172 0.55 -15.72 -14.29
N TRP A 173 0.48 -16.18 -13.04
CA TRP A 173 -0.16 -15.50 -11.90
C TRP A 173 -1.68 -15.28 -12.03
N SER A 174 -2.35 -15.87 -13.02
CA SER A 174 -3.81 -15.94 -12.99
C SER A 174 -4.29 -16.90 -11.91
N VAL A 175 -5.42 -16.58 -11.25
CA VAL A 175 -5.97 -17.44 -10.19
C VAL A 175 -6.39 -18.78 -10.80
N HIS A 176 -5.92 -19.89 -10.23
CA HIS A 176 -6.34 -21.25 -10.59
C HIS A 176 -7.52 -21.70 -9.73
N THR A 177 -7.39 -21.61 -8.39
CA THR A 177 -8.49 -21.93 -7.48
C THR A 177 -8.58 -20.91 -6.36
N GLU A 178 -9.79 -20.69 -5.84
CA GLU A 178 -9.99 -19.92 -4.60
C GLU A 178 -11.09 -20.54 -3.74
N CYS A 179 -10.87 -20.49 -2.42
CA CYS A 179 -11.84 -20.98 -1.45
C CYS A 179 -11.63 -20.31 -0.08
N TYR A 180 -12.70 -20.15 0.68
CA TYR A 180 -12.60 -19.76 2.08
C TYR A 180 -12.54 -21.00 2.97
N TYR A 181 -11.60 -20.99 3.94
CA TYR A 181 -11.43 -22.06 4.93
C TYR A 181 -11.69 -21.55 6.34
N ARG A 182 -12.33 -22.38 7.15
CA ARG A 182 -12.53 -22.16 8.58
C ARG A 182 -12.04 -23.40 9.33
N HIS A 183 -10.99 -23.22 10.14
CA HIS A 183 -10.34 -24.32 10.90
C HIS A 183 -10.03 -25.59 10.08
N GLY A 184 -9.48 -25.38 8.87
CA GLY A 184 -9.09 -26.44 7.96
C GLY A 184 -10.19 -26.95 7.04
N LEU A 185 -11.45 -26.60 7.26
CA LEU A 185 -12.61 -27.03 6.46
C LEU A 185 -12.99 -25.94 5.45
N ARG A 186 -13.35 -26.33 4.24
CA ARG A 186 -13.91 -25.38 3.24
C ARG A 186 -15.27 -24.89 3.74
N ASP A 187 -15.42 -23.56 3.79
CA ASP A 187 -16.64 -22.91 4.26
C ASP A 187 -16.91 -21.66 3.40
N GLY A 188 -17.48 -21.89 2.23
CA GLY A 188 -17.74 -20.87 1.23
C GLY A 188 -17.77 -21.42 -0.19
N PHE A 189 -17.56 -20.55 -1.16
CA PHE A 189 -17.46 -20.96 -2.56
C PHE A 189 -16.02 -21.39 -2.88
N TYR A 190 -15.89 -22.62 -3.37
CA TYR A 190 -14.72 -23.09 -4.10
C TYR A 190 -14.91 -22.75 -5.57
N LYS A 191 -13.99 -22.02 -6.14
CA LYS A 191 -14.00 -21.66 -7.56
C LYS A 191 -12.72 -22.17 -8.23
N GLU A 192 -12.87 -22.64 -9.45
CA GLU A 192 -11.79 -23.08 -10.32
C GLU A 192 -11.87 -22.32 -11.63
N TYR A 193 -10.72 -21.85 -12.10
CA TYR A 193 -10.59 -21.03 -13.30
C TYR A 193 -9.66 -21.70 -14.32
N ASP A 194 -9.75 -21.29 -15.57
CA ASP A 194 -8.74 -21.60 -16.57
C ASP A 194 -7.59 -20.56 -16.56
N GLU A 195 -6.52 -20.81 -17.32
CA GLU A 195 -5.36 -19.88 -17.42
C GLU A 195 -5.72 -18.48 -17.95
N LYS A 196 -6.87 -18.34 -18.62
CA LYS A 196 -7.39 -17.07 -19.12
C LYS A 196 -8.25 -16.33 -18.09
N GLY A 197 -8.46 -16.94 -16.90
CA GLY A 197 -9.28 -16.41 -15.84
C GLY A 197 -10.79 -16.68 -15.99
N ASN A 198 -11.20 -17.54 -16.94
CA ASN A 198 -12.60 -17.92 -17.06
C ASN A 198 -12.96 -18.94 -15.98
N LEU A 199 -14.11 -18.71 -15.31
CA LEU A 199 -14.63 -19.62 -14.30
C LEU A 199 -15.04 -20.97 -14.95
N LYS A 200 -14.39 -22.06 -14.55
CA LYS A 200 -14.69 -23.43 -14.99
C LYS A 200 -15.69 -24.12 -14.08
N LYS A 201 -15.49 -23.98 -12.77
CA LYS A 201 -16.30 -24.67 -11.77
C LYS A 201 -16.51 -23.76 -10.56
N ILE A 202 -17.71 -23.85 -10.01
CA ILE A 202 -18.04 -23.25 -8.72
C ILE A 202 -18.81 -24.27 -7.89
N THR A 203 -18.39 -24.46 -6.65
CA THR A 203 -19.01 -25.40 -5.71
C THR A 203 -19.08 -24.73 -4.35
N ARG A 204 -20.23 -24.78 -3.70
CA ARG A 204 -20.36 -24.26 -2.34
C ARG A 204 -20.07 -25.35 -1.32
N PHE A 205 -19.29 -25.02 -0.32
CA PHE A 205 -19.02 -25.89 0.83
C PHE A 205 -19.48 -25.24 2.14
N VAL A 206 -19.96 -26.06 3.05
CA VAL A 206 -20.19 -25.70 4.45
C VAL A 206 -19.56 -26.80 5.30
N ASN A 207 -18.51 -26.47 6.06
CA ASN A 207 -17.73 -27.42 6.86
C ASN A 207 -17.29 -28.65 6.04
N ASP A 208 -16.71 -28.41 4.85
CA ASP A 208 -16.26 -29.42 3.86
C ASP A 208 -17.35 -30.25 3.20
N VAL A 209 -18.63 -30.05 3.56
CA VAL A 209 -19.76 -30.72 2.91
C VAL A 209 -20.19 -29.91 1.68
N GLU A 210 -20.16 -30.57 0.51
CA GLU A 210 -20.62 -29.98 -0.73
C GLU A 210 -22.13 -29.67 -0.65
N GLN A 211 -22.49 -28.42 -0.95
CA GLN A 211 -23.89 -28.01 -1.04
C GLN A 211 -24.34 -28.10 -2.49
N VAL A 212 -25.48 -28.74 -2.71
CA VAL A 212 -26.11 -28.71 -4.03
C VAL A 212 -26.52 -27.28 -4.34
N LEU A 213 -25.91 -26.70 -5.37
CA LEU A 213 -26.24 -25.35 -5.79
C LEU A 213 -27.46 -25.37 -6.70
N GLU A 214 -28.53 -24.78 -6.24
CA GLU A 214 -29.71 -24.53 -7.06
C GLU A 214 -29.65 -23.12 -7.67
N GLY A 215 -30.10 -22.99 -8.89
CA GLY A 215 -30.37 -21.70 -9.55
C GLY A 215 -29.18 -21.07 -10.27
N ASP A 216 -28.21 -20.46 -9.57
CA ASP A 216 -27.21 -19.56 -10.16
C ASP A 216 -26.06 -20.25 -10.88
N GLN A 217 -25.99 -21.58 -10.87
CA GLN A 217 -24.90 -22.40 -11.42
C GLN A 217 -25.21 -23.11 -12.72
N LYS A 218 -26.46 -23.05 -13.17
CA LYS A 218 -26.77 -23.58 -14.49
C LYS A 218 -26.13 -22.68 -15.55
N PRO A 219 -25.60 -23.25 -16.64
CA PRO A 219 -24.99 -22.48 -17.71
C PRO A 219 -26.01 -21.47 -18.29
N LEU A 220 -25.49 -20.35 -18.76
CA LEU A 220 -26.29 -19.40 -19.52
C LEU A 220 -26.74 -20.04 -20.82
N VAL A 221 -28.03 -19.90 -21.13
CA VAL A 221 -28.60 -20.25 -22.44
C VAL A 221 -28.60 -18.98 -23.27
N VAL A 222 -27.83 -18.93 -24.35
CA VAL A 222 -27.80 -17.79 -25.26
C VAL A 222 -28.76 -18.05 -26.43
N GLN A 223 -29.65 -17.10 -26.71
CA GLN A 223 -30.59 -17.10 -27.82
C GLN A 223 -30.25 -15.98 -28.79
N HIS A 224 -30.31 -16.25 -30.10
CA HIS A 224 -30.05 -15.28 -31.14
C HIS A 224 -31.28 -15.05 -32.00
N GLU A 225 -31.54 -13.78 -32.31
CA GLU A 225 -32.41 -13.38 -33.41
C GLU A 225 -31.54 -12.90 -34.56
N TYR A 226 -31.97 -13.15 -35.81
CA TYR A 226 -31.17 -12.85 -36.99
C TYR A 226 -31.88 -11.86 -37.91
N TYR A 227 -31.09 -11.09 -38.61
CA TYR A 227 -31.55 -10.32 -39.77
C TYR A 227 -31.78 -11.26 -40.97
N PRO A 228 -32.55 -10.81 -42.02
CA PRO A 228 -32.73 -11.58 -43.25
C PRO A 228 -31.39 -11.97 -43.96
N ASN A 229 -30.35 -11.17 -43.74
CA ASN A 229 -29.01 -11.44 -44.29
C ASN A 229 -28.20 -12.48 -43.48
N GLY A 230 -28.81 -13.09 -42.44
CA GLY A 230 -28.22 -14.12 -41.59
C GLY A 230 -27.31 -13.62 -40.48
N ARG A 231 -27.12 -12.31 -40.34
CA ARG A 231 -26.35 -11.73 -39.21
C ARG A 231 -27.19 -11.66 -37.96
N ILE A 232 -26.55 -11.72 -36.82
CA ILE A 232 -27.19 -11.60 -35.50
C ILE A 232 -27.78 -10.18 -35.37
N LYS A 233 -29.08 -10.11 -35.09
CA LYS A 233 -29.81 -8.89 -34.78
C LYS A 233 -29.85 -8.64 -33.27
N ARG A 234 -30.10 -9.70 -32.50
CA ARG A 234 -30.11 -9.65 -31.03
C ARG A 234 -29.49 -10.91 -30.45
N GLU A 235 -28.73 -10.71 -29.39
CA GLU A 235 -28.22 -11.75 -28.52
C GLU A 235 -28.83 -11.58 -27.14
N ALA A 236 -29.43 -12.62 -26.57
CA ALA A 236 -30.08 -12.61 -25.27
C ALA A 236 -29.64 -13.83 -24.45
N SER A 237 -29.25 -13.66 -23.23
CA SER A 237 -28.81 -14.73 -22.34
C SER A 237 -29.78 -14.91 -21.16
N PHE A 238 -30.02 -16.18 -20.83
CA PHE A 238 -30.97 -16.60 -19.81
C PHE A 238 -30.35 -17.64 -18.89
N ARG A 239 -30.75 -17.64 -17.63
CA ARG A 239 -30.44 -18.68 -16.66
C ARG A 239 -31.73 -19.06 -15.92
N ASN A 240 -32.09 -20.36 -15.94
CA ASN A 240 -33.34 -20.84 -15.35
C ASN A 240 -34.59 -20.11 -15.90
N GLY A 241 -34.59 -19.74 -17.16
CA GLY A 241 -35.70 -19.01 -17.81
C GLY A 241 -35.78 -17.53 -17.48
N LYS A 242 -34.87 -17.01 -16.62
CA LYS A 242 -34.77 -15.59 -16.28
C LYS A 242 -33.68 -14.92 -17.09
N ARG A 243 -33.86 -13.65 -17.43
CA ARG A 243 -32.84 -12.84 -18.10
C ARG A 243 -31.61 -12.72 -17.19
N GLU A 244 -30.45 -13.07 -17.73
CA GLU A 244 -29.20 -13.08 -17.00
C GLU A 244 -28.06 -12.78 -17.96
N GLY A 245 -27.13 -11.86 -17.59
CA GLY A 245 -26.00 -11.46 -18.42
C GLY A 245 -26.30 -10.32 -19.37
N VAL A 246 -25.51 -10.19 -20.42
CA VAL A 246 -25.62 -9.07 -21.37
C VAL A 246 -26.53 -9.45 -22.53
N TRP A 247 -27.49 -8.60 -22.80
CA TRP A 247 -28.30 -8.62 -24.00
C TRP A 247 -27.78 -7.55 -24.95
N ARG A 248 -27.58 -7.88 -26.21
CA ARG A 248 -27.06 -6.99 -27.23
C ARG A 248 -27.99 -6.86 -28.42
N GLU A 249 -28.07 -5.69 -28.96
CA GLU A 249 -28.64 -5.42 -30.28
C GLU A 249 -27.53 -4.98 -31.22
N PHE A 250 -27.59 -5.50 -32.44
CA PHE A 250 -26.59 -5.26 -33.48
C PHE A 250 -27.26 -4.55 -34.66
N ASP A 251 -26.44 -3.77 -35.38
CA ASP A 251 -26.82 -3.28 -36.71
C ASP A 251 -26.62 -4.38 -37.78
N GLU A 252 -26.98 -4.10 -39.04
CA GLU A 252 -26.82 -5.03 -40.14
C GLU A 252 -25.34 -5.25 -40.52
N GLU A 253 -24.45 -4.36 -40.10
CA GLU A 253 -23.00 -4.46 -40.23
C GLU A 253 -22.35 -5.35 -39.16
N GLY A 254 -23.08 -5.62 -38.06
CA GLY A 254 -22.67 -6.45 -36.93
C GLY A 254 -22.02 -5.66 -35.78
N ASN A 255 -22.18 -4.33 -35.77
CA ASN A 255 -21.76 -3.50 -34.65
C ASN A 255 -22.81 -3.51 -33.54
N VAL A 256 -22.37 -3.51 -32.28
CA VAL A 256 -23.30 -3.39 -31.13
C VAL A 256 -23.82 -1.97 -31.05
N ILE A 257 -25.14 -1.79 -31.16
CA ILE A 257 -25.80 -0.49 -31.13
C ILE A 257 -26.46 -0.21 -29.77
N SER A 258 -26.83 -1.25 -29.04
CA SER A 258 -27.34 -1.12 -27.66
C SER A 258 -27.04 -2.38 -26.86
N SER A 259 -26.97 -2.23 -25.55
CA SER A 259 -26.88 -3.38 -24.64
C SER A 259 -27.59 -3.10 -23.32
N GLN A 260 -28.12 -4.16 -22.77
CA GLN A 260 -28.75 -4.19 -21.45
C GLN A 260 -28.14 -5.35 -20.66
N THR A 261 -27.81 -5.13 -19.40
CA THR A 261 -27.29 -6.19 -18.53
C THR A 261 -28.35 -6.54 -17.51
N TYR A 262 -28.65 -7.83 -17.41
CA TYR A 262 -29.69 -8.36 -16.52
C TYR A 262 -29.06 -9.27 -15.46
N LYS A 263 -29.67 -9.26 -14.27
CA LYS A 263 -29.42 -10.20 -13.18
C LYS A 263 -30.75 -10.66 -12.60
N LYS A 264 -31.09 -11.95 -12.84
CA LYS A 264 -32.39 -12.55 -12.40
C LYS A 264 -33.62 -11.70 -12.80
N ASP A 265 -33.70 -11.29 -14.06
CA ASP A 265 -34.69 -10.40 -14.66
C ASP A 265 -34.59 -8.91 -14.32
N ALA A 266 -33.81 -8.54 -13.28
CA ALA A 266 -33.56 -7.15 -12.97
C ALA A 266 -32.58 -6.51 -13.97
N LEU A 267 -32.94 -5.35 -14.51
CA LEU A 267 -32.03 -4.53 -15.31
C LEU A 267 -30.99 -3.91 -14.35
N VAL A 268 -29.69 -4.23 -14.54
CA VAL A 268 -28.61 -3.73 -13.70
C VAL A 268 -27.60 -2.86 -14.47
N GLY A 269 -27.72 -2.81 -15.79
CA GLY A 269 -26.87 -1.95 -16.62
C GLY A 269 -27.49 -1.68 -17.98
N GLN A 270 -27.23 -0.47 -18.51
CA GLN A 270 -27.70 -0.04 -19.83
C GLN A 270 -26.65 0.84 -20.49
N GLY A 271 -26.32 0.54 -21.73
CA GLY A 271 -25.31 1.25 -22.54
C GLY A 271 -24.77 0.33 -23.63
N ILE A 272 -23.57 0.57 -24.09
CA ILE A 272 -22.90 -0.30 -25.06
C ILE A 272 -21.91 -1.21 -24.33
N VAL A 273 -22.09 -2.53 -24.48
CA VAL A 273 -21.14 -3.56 -24.08
C VAL A 273 -20.74 -4.32 -25.34
N ASP A 274 -19.53 -4.12 -25.85
CA ASP A 274 -19.07 -4.74 -27.08
C ASP A 274 -18.96 -6.27 -26.96
N THR A 275 -18.61 -6.94 -28.03
CA THR A 275 -18.46 -8.42 -28.08
C THR A 275 -17.36 -8.93 -27.16
N ASP A 276 -16.36 -8.11 -26.86
CA ASP A 276 -15.28 -8.44 -25.92
C ASP A 276 -15.68 -8.19 -24.45
N GLY A 277 -16.92 -7.70 -24.21
CA GLY A 277 -17.43 -7.39 -22.89
C GLY A 277 -17.01 -6.03 -22.35
N ARG A 278 -16.41 -5.18 -23.18
CA ARG A 278 -16.00 -3.83 -22.77
C ARG A 278 -17.15 -2.84 -22.88
N ARG A 279 -17.32 -2.03 -21.87
CA ARG A 279 -18.31 -0.94 -21.88
C ARG A 279 -17.80 0.23 -22.67
N ARG A 280 -18.67 0.89 -23.45
CA ARG A 280 -18.35 2.07 -24.29
C ARG A 280 -19.48 3.09 -24.27
N GLY A 281 -19.11 4.38 -24.37
CA GLY A 281 -20.07 5.47 -24.40
C GLY A 281 -20.76 5.71 -23.08
N GLU A 282 -21.89 6.39 -23.12
CA GLU A 282 -22.73 6.60 -21.94
C GLU A 282 -23.25 5.29 -21.39
N TYR A 283 -23.17 5.12 -20.08
CA TYR A 283 -23.57 3.91 -19.40
C TYR A 283 -24.31 4.23 -18.10
N LYS A 284 -25.39 3.48 -17.86
CA LYS A 284 -26.19 3.54 -16.62
C LYS A 284 -26.11 2.22 -15.89
N GLU A 285 -25.91 2.29 -14.60
CA GLU A 285 -25.96 1.15 -13.68
C GLU A 285 -27.19 1.29 -12.78
N PHE A 286 -27.86 0.18 -12.50
CA PHE A 286 -29.09 0.17 -11.71
C PHE A 286 -28.96 -0.75 -10.50
N TYR A 287 -29.70 -0.44 -9.46
CA TYR A 287 -29.98 -1.34 -8.37
C TYR A 287 -30.91 -2.50 -8.86
N PRO A 288 -31.02 -3.60 -8.08
CA PRO A 288 -31.85 -4.74 -8.48
C PRO A 288 -33.36 -4.42 -8.69
N ASP A 289 -33.83 -3.35 -8.09
CA ASP A 289 -35.21 -2.84 -8.27
C ASP A 289 -35.36 -1.88 -9.46
N SER A 290 -34.28 -1.73 -10.26
CA SER A 290 -34.21 -0.86 -11.42
C SER A 290 -34.15 0.63 -11.10
N THR A 291 -33.91 1.05 -9.86
CA THR A 291 -33.57 2.45 -9.54
C THR A 291 -32.15 2.75 -10.01
N LEU A 292 -31.90 3.99 -10.49
CA LEU A 292 -30.60 4.40 -11.00
C LEU A 292 -29.57 4.39 -9.87
N ARG A 293 -28.46 3.69 -10.08
CA ARG A 293 -27.36 3.60 -9.13
C ARG A 293 -26.16 4.47 -9.52
N ALA A 294 -25.82 4.48 -10.81
CA ALA A 294 -24.71 5.27 -11.33
C ALA A 294 -24.87 5.54 -12.82
N GLU A 295 -24.30 6.65 -13.27
CA GLU A 295 -24.20 6.96 -14.70
C GLU A 295 -22.92 7.73 -15.02
N GLY A 296 -22.41 7.55 -16.23
CA GLY A 296 -21.23 8.22 -16.75
C GLY A 296 -20.72 7.59 -18.04
N LEU A 297 -19.57 8.01 -18.47
CA LEU A 297 -18.94 7.62 -19.73
C LEU A 297 -17.92 6.49 -19.53
N PHE A 298 -17.93 5.50 -20.42
CA PHE A 298 -16.84 4.54 -20.60
C PHE A 298 -16.09 4.79 -21.91
N ILE A 299 -14.77 4.79 -21.84
CA ILE A 299 -13.86 4.77 -22.98
C ILE A 299 -12.98 3.52 -22.82
N ASP A 300 -13.02 2.62 -23.82
CA ASP A 300 -12.26 1.34 -23.83
C ASP A 300 -12.39 0.51 -22.56
N GLY A 301 -13.60 0.47 -22.00
CA GLY A 301 -13.93 -0.28 -20.78
C GLY A 301 -13.55 0.42 -19.48
N LEU A 302 -12.96 1.61 -19.54
CA LEU A 302 -12.58 2.42 -18.38
C LEU A 302 -13.54 3.58 -18.18
N ARG A 303 -13.88 3.88 -16.92
CA ARG A 303 -14.64 5.08 -16.59
C ARG A 303 -13.85 6.31 -16.99
N SER A 304 -14.55 7.30 -17.59
CA SER A 304 -13.96 8.54 -18.10
C SER A 304 -14.93 9.70 -17.93
N GLY A 305 -14.41 10.93 -17.68
CA GLY A 305 -15.24 12.11 -17.45
C GLY A 305 -16.06 12.03 -16.17
N GLU A 306 -17.11 12.83 -16.10
CA GLU A 306 -17.98 12.91 -14.92
C GLU A 306 -18.76 11.62 -14.72
N TRP A 307 -18.74 11.12 -13.49
CA TRP A 307 -19.58 10.02 -13.01
C TRP A 307 -20.40 10.47 -11.83
N LYS A 308 -21.68 10.07 -11.83
CA LYS A 308 -22.65 10.31 -10.76
C LYS A 308 -23.11 8.97 -10.19
N PHE A 309 -23.16 8.88 -8.88
CA PHE A 309 -23.67 7.73 -8.15
C PHE A 309 -24.82 8.19 -7.27
N TYR A 310 -25.79 7.35 -7.09
CA TYR A 310 -27.04 7.71 -6.42
C TYR A 310 -27.36 6.72 -5.31
N TYR A 311 -27.91 7.22 -4.24
CA TYR A 311 -28.57 6.42 -3.22
C TYR A 311 -29.82 5.73 -3.78
N HIS A 312 -30.30 4.74 -3.04
CA HIS A 312 -31.50 3.99 -3.42
C HIS A 312 -32.77 4.87 -3.51
N ASN A 313 -32.83 5.95 -2.74
CA ASN A 313 -33.87 6.96 -2.79
C ASN A 313 -33.75 7.91 -4.00
N GLY A 314 -32.76 7.73 -4.87
CA GLY A 314 -32.52 8.54 -6.06
C GLY A 314 -31.75 9.84 -5.81
N GLN A 315 -31.37 10.13 -4.56
CA GLN A 315 -30.54 11.30 -4.28
C GLN A 315 -29.09 11.05 -4.65
N LEU A 316 -28.39 12.11 -5.06
CA LEU A 316 -26.96 12.04 -5.40
C LEU A 316 -26.16 11.61 -4.18
N GLN A 317 -25.36 10.55 -4.33
CA GLN A 317 -24.46 10.02 -3.31
C GLN A 317 -23.05 10.54 -3.48
N GLU A 318 -22.52 10.47 -4.71
CA GLU A 318 -21.21 10.98 -5.03
C GLU A 318 -21.13 11.44 -6.49
N VAL A 319 -20.26 12.40 -6.75
CA VAL A 319 -19.96 12.86 -8.10
C VAL A 319 -18.47 13.22 -8.20
N GLY A 320 -17.87 12.83 -9.31
CA GLY A 320 -16.48 13.17 -9.59
C GLY A 320 -16.08 12.75 -10.99
N ASN A 321 -14.83 13.05 -11.33
CA ASN A 321 -14.30 12.76 -12.66
C ASN A 321 -13.37 11.55 -12.60
N TYR A 322 -13.43 10.74 -13.65
CA TYR A 322 -12.47 9.68 -13.93
C TYR A 322 -11.60 10.07 -15.12
N LYS A 323 -10.32 9.71 -15.04
CA LYS A 323 -9.37 9.74 -16.14
C LYS A 323 -8.68 8.40 -16.24
N GLU A 324 -8.84 7.72 -17.39
CA GLU A 324 -8.28 6.39 -17.60
C GLU A 324 -8.65 5.39 -16.49
N GLY A 325 -9.89 5.45 -16.01
CA GLY A 325 -10.42 4.57 -14.96
C GLY A 325 -10.06 4.95 -13.53
N ASN A 326 -9.26 6.01 -13.33
CA ASN A 326 -8.85 6.47 -12.01
C ASN A 326 -9.59 7.77 -11.65
N PRO A 327 -9.99 7.97 -10.39
CA PRO A 327 -10.47 9.26 -9.92
C PRO A 327 -9.45 10.37 -10.21
N ASP A 328 -9.93 11.51 -10.74
CA ASP A 328 -9.10 12.67 -11.09
C ASP A 328 -9.90 13.97 -10.91
N GLY A 329 -9.31 14.99 -10.29
CA GLY A 329 -10.01 16.22 -9.95
C GLY A 329 -10.82 16.14 -8.67
N VAL A 330 -11.81 17.00 -8.52
CA VAL A 330 -12.63 17.10 -7.30
C VAL A 330 -13.71 16.06 -7.30
N TRP A 331 -13.82 15.35 -6.16
CA TRP A 331 -14.88 14.42 -5.84
C TRP A 331 -15.69 14.95 -4.67
N ILE A 332 -17.03 14.79 -4.75
CA ILE A 332 -17.96 15.24 -3.73
C ILE A 332 -18.87 14.09 -3.35
N TRP A 333 -18.94 13.77 -2.08
CA TRP A 333 -19.88 12.83 -1.49
C TRP A 333 -20.96 13.60 -0.74
N TYR A 334 -22.15 13.04 -0.72
CA TYR A 334 -23.32 13.64 -0.10
C TYR A 334 -23.94 12.66 0.89
N TYR A 335 -24.52 13.16 1.94
CA TYR A 335 -25.46 12.42 2.78
C TYR A 335 -26.78 12.17 2.05
N GLU A 336 -27.58 11.21 2.53
CA GLU A 336 -28.90 10.92 1.95
C GLU A 336 -29.89 12.11 2.01
N ASN A 337 -29.64 13.12 2.82
CA ASN A 337 -30.42 14.37 2.86
C ASN A 337 -29.97 15.41 1.82
N GLY A 338 -28.95 15.08 0.99
CA GLY A 338 -28.41 15.94 -0.06
C GLY A 338 -27.37 16.96 0.42
N GLN A 339 -27.03 16.99 1.72
CA GLN A 339 -25.94 17.81 2.23
C GLN A 339 -24.59 17.20 1.87
N LYS A 340 -23.58 18.03 1.60
CA LYS A 340 -22.22 17.54 1.38
C LYS A 340 -21.71 16.80 2.60
N GLN A 341 -21.04 15.67 2.37
CA GLN A 341 -20.36 14.87 3.39
C GLN A 341 -18.86 15.01 3.29
N ILE A 342 -18.29 14.82 2.09
CA ILE A 342 -16.86 14.93 1.83
C ILE A 342 -16.66 15.69 0.53
N GLU A 343 -15.60 16.49 0.49
CA GLU A 343 -15.05 17.11 -0.72
C GLU A 343 -13.56 16.85 -0.72
N GLU A 344 -13.08 16.12 -1.74
CA GLU A 344 -11.69 15.64 -1.82
C GLU A 344 -11.16 15.79 -3.24
N GLN A 345 -9.90 16.13 -3.36
CA GLN A 345 -9.25 16.24 -4.67
C GLN A 345 -8.33 15.06 -4.92
N PHE A 346 -8.47 14.46 -6.12
CA PHE A 346 -7.66 13.35 -6.59
C PHE A 346 -6.77 13.74 -7.75
N TYR A 347 -5.63 13.08 -7.82
CA TYR A 347 -4.76 13.09 -8.99
C TYR A 347 -4.32 11.65 -9.28
N LYS A 348 -4.70 11.14 -10.47
CA LYS A 348 -4.40 9.76 -10.89
C LYS A 348 -4.80 8.69 -9.88
N GLY A 349 -5.96 8.84 -9.26
CA GLY A 349 -6.53 7.88 -8.33
C GLY A 349 -6.03 7.98 -6.89
N GLN A 350 -5.17 8.95 -6.58
CA GLN A 350 -4.71 9.19 -5.22
C GLN A 350 -5.19 10.55 -4.71
N PRO A 351 -5.54 10.66 -3.42
CA PRO A 351 -5.80 11.94 -2.79
C PRO A 351 -4.64 12.91 -3.00
N ASN A 352 -4.92 14.07 -3.61
CA ASN A 352 -3.90 15.08 -3.88
C ASN A 352 -4.55 16.46 -4.03
N GLY A 353 -4.55 17.22 -2.97
CA GLY A 353 -5.18 18.52 -2.88
C GLY A 353 -6.04 18.69 -1.64
N PRO A 354 -6.92 19.69 -1.62
CA PRO A 354 -7.80 19.98 -0.49
C PRO A 354 -8.74 18.82 -0.16
N TYR A 355 -8.94 18.63 1.15
CA TYR A 355 -9.90 17.72 1.75
C TYR A 355 -10.79 18.46 2.72
N LYS A 356 -12.09 18.20 2.68
CA LYS A 356 -13.06 18.67 3.67
C LYS A 356 -14.09 17.60 3.95
N GLU A 357 -14.42 17.44 5.22
CA GLU A 357 -15.51 16.62 5.69
C GLU A 357 -16.50 17.50 6.47
N TYR A 358 -17.78 17.23 6.29
CA TYR A 358 -18.88 18.00 6.85
C TYR A 358 -19.75 17.10 7.72
N ASP A 359 -20.33 17.65 8.76
CA ASP A 359 -21.41 17.00 9.50
C ASP A 359 -22.73 17.05 8.70
N ILE A 360 -23.74 16.35 9.19
CA ILE A 360 -25.07 16.30 8.56
C ILE A 360 -25.78 17.66 8.54
N LYS A 361 -25.30 18.66 9.27
CA LYS A 361 -25.82 20.03 9.29
C LYS A 361 -25.08 20.93 8.29
N GLY A 362 -23.98 20.44 7.69
CA GLY A 362 -23.15 21.17 6.75
C GLY A 362 -22.00 21.95 7.40
N ASN A 363 -21.71 21.75 8.68
CA ASN A 363 -20.52 22.33 9.32
C ASN A 363 -19.30 21.53 8.93
N VAL A 364 -18.16 22.20 8.66
CA VAL A 364 -16.88 21.53 8.40
C VAL A 364 -16.37 20.94 9.72
N ILE A 365 -16.18 19.62 9.74
CA ILE A 365 -15.64 18.89 10.91
C ILE A 365 -14.19 18.43 10.69
N VAL A 366 -13.75 18.25 9.43
CA VAL A 366 -12.35 17.98 9.10
C VAL A 366 -11.96 18.83 7.90
N SER A 367 -10.77 19.41 7.94
CA SER A 367 -10.19 20.06 6.77
C SER A 367 -8.68 19.93 6.76
N GLY A 368 -8.11 19.76 5.56
CA GLY A 368 -6.68 19.65 5.38
C GLY A 368 -6.30 19.52 3.92
N THR A 369 -5.10 19.03 3.66
CA THR A 369 -4.59 18.84 2.31
C THR A 369 -3.84 17.52 2.24
N TYR A 370 -4.10 16.74 1.19
CA TYR A 370 -3.30 15.59 0.82
C TYR A 370 -2.26 15.96 -0.22
N PHE A 371 -1.10 15.33 -0.12
CA PHE A 371 -0.07 15.35 -1.14
C PHE A 371 0.41 13.91 -1.38
N ASP A 372 0.26 13.41 -2.61
CA ASP A 372 0.57 12.03 -3.00
C ASP A 372 -0.02 10.98 -2.04
N GLY A 373 -1.30 11.15 -1.68
CA GLY A 373 -2.05 10.25 -0.82
C GLY A 373 -1.78 10.39 0.68
N MET A 374 -0.89 11.30 1.10
CA MET A 374 -0.51 11.50 2.49
C MET A 374 -0.99 12.87 3.01
N LYS A 375 -1.44 12.91 4.27
CA LYS A 375 -1.75 14.18 4.95
C LYS A 375 -0.52 15.09 4.96
N SER A 376 -0.69 16.34 4.54
CA SER A 376 0.37 17.34 4.44
C SER A 376 -0.14 18.74 4.79
N GLY A 377 0.72 19.58 5.38
CA GLY A 377 0.35 20.94 5.79
C GLY A 377 -0.63 20.97 6.96
N LYS A 378 -1.40 22.05 7.05
CA LYS A 378 -2.32 22.28 8.17
C LYS A 378 -3.57 21.42 8.06
N TRP A 379 -3.94 20.81 9.20
CA TRP A 379 -5.17 20.05 9.38
C TRP A 379 -5.94 20.56 10.58
N THR A 380 -7.25 20.54 10.46
CA THR A 380 -8.20 20.85 11.53
C THR A 380 -9.20 19.71 11.61
N GLU A 381 -9.42 19.16 12.80
CA GLU A 381 -10.31 18.03 13.04
C GLU A 381 -11.19 18.33 14.27
N GLN A 382 -12.52 18.27 14.08
CA GLN A 382 -13.49 18.37 15.16
C GLN A 382 -13.80 16.96 15.66
N ILE A 383 -13.44 16.63 16.89
CA ILE A 383 -13.67 15.32 17.50
C ILE A 383 -14.52 15.52 18.75
N GLY A 384 -15.81 15.18 18.66
CA GLY A 384 -16.77 15.49 19.73
C GLY A 384 -16.81 17.00 19.99
N ASP A 385 -16.56 17.39 21.24
CA ASP A 385 -16.60 18.78 21.69
C ASP A 385 -15.23 19.49 21.55
N MET A 386 -14.26 18.86 20.89
CA MET A 386 -12.92 19.42 20.73
C MET A 386 -12.55 19.64 19.27
N CYS A 387 -12.00 20.83 18.97
CA CYS A 387 -11.38 21.15 17.71
C CYS A 387 -9.86 21.05 17.85
N THR A 388 -9.24 20.15 17.09
CA THR A 388 -7.79 19.93 17.10
C THR A 388 -7.20 20.43 15.78
N GLN A 389 -6.07 21.12 15.84
CA GLN A 389 -5.36 21.61 14.65
C GLN A 389 -3.84 21.49 14.80
N GLY A 390 -3.17 21.26 13.69
CA GLY A 390 -1.71 21.16 13.62
C GLY A 390 -1.25 20.91 12.21
N GLU A 391 0.02 20.55 12.05
CA GLU A 391 0.60 20.25 10.75
C GLU A 391 0.97 18.78 10.62
N TYR A 392 0.69 18.20 9.43
CA TYR A 392 1.20 16.92 9.02
C TYR A 392 2.31 17.09 7.98
N ARG A 393 3.26 16.17 8.00
CA ARG A 393 4.23 15.93 6.93
C ARG A 393 4.31 14.43 6.67
N ASN A 394 3.82 14.02 5.49
CA ASN A 394 3.75 12.60 5.10
C ASN A 394 3.07 11.74 6.18
N ASP A 395 1.82 12.08 6.52
CA ASP A 395 0.96 11.44 7.55
C ASP A 395 1.47 11.53 8.99
N LYS A 396 2.59 12.22 9.23
CA LYS A 396 3.17 12.37 10.56
C LYS A 396 2.95 13.77 11.08
N GLN A 397 2.48 13.86 12.32
CA GLN A 397 2.34 15.14 13.02
C GLN A 397 3.70 15.80 13.17
N VAL A 398 3.78 17.12 12.91
CA VAL A 398 4.98 17.92 13.06
C VAL A 398 4.62 19.29 13.66
N GLY A 399 5.58 19.90 14.37
CA GLY A 399 5.39 21.21 14.95
C GLY A 399 4.34 21.23 16.06
N GLU A 400 3.79 22.42 16.31
CA GLU A 400 2.80 22.63 17.37
C GLU A 400 1.42 22.12 16.98
N TRP A 401 0.81 21.36 17.87
CA TRP A 401 -0.58 20.91 17.82
C TRP A 401 -1.34 21.51 18.98
N VAL A 402 -2.55 22.00 18.69
CA VAL A 402 -3.44 22.60 19.67
C VAL A 402 -4.84 22.02 19.56
N SER A 403 -5.50 21.87 20.69
CA SER A 403 -6.92 21.51 20.74
C SER A 403 -7.68 22.51 21.59
N TYR A 404 -8.91 22.79 21.21
CA TYR A 404 -9.82 23.67 21.92
C TYR A 404 -11.11 22.94 22.26
N TYR A 405 -11.68 23.24 23.41
CA TYR A 405 -13.04 22.87 23.78
C TYR A 405 -14.06 23.67 22.96
N ASP A 406 -15.33 23.27 23.00
CA ASP A 406 -16.45 23.96 22.35
C ASP A 406 -16.67 25.41 22.86
N ASN A 407 -16.16 25.73 24.05
CA ASN A 407 -16.17 27.06 24.64
C ASN A 407 -14.95 27.92 24.24
N ASP A 408 -14.24 27.56 23.17
CA ASP A 408 -13.03 28.21 22.64
C ASP A 408 -11.83 28.25 23.61
N LYS A 409 -11.90 27.57 24.75
CA LYS A 409 -10.75 27.46 25.65
C LYS A 409 -9.82 26.34 25.20
N MET A 410 -8.53 26.57 25.35
CA MET A 410 -7.51 25.59 25.02
C MET A 410 -7.69 24.33 25.87
N ALA A 411 -7.68 23.17 25.24
CA ALA A 411 -7.72 21.85 25.86
C ALA A 411 -6.34 21.19 25.88
N PHE A 412 -5.56 21.44 24.83
CA PHE A 412 -4.23 20.84 24.66
C PHE A 412 -3.33 21.77 23.83
N ARG A 413 -2.02 21.75 24.13
CA ARG A 413 -0.95 22.30 23.30
C ARG A 413 0.30 21.45 23.48
N GLY A 414 0.93 21.03 22.39
CA GLY A 414 2.18 20.27 22.43
C GLY A 414 2.85 20.23 21.08
N ASN A 415 4.14 19.92 21.07
CA ASN A 415 4.92 19.77 19.86
C ASN A 415 5.11 18.31 19.49
N PHE A 416 5.12 18.05 18.19
CA PHE A 416 5.39 16.73 17.63
C PHE A 416 6.55 16.79 16.63
N ASN A 417 7.35 15.73 16.61
CA ASN A 417 8.40 15.54 15.64
C ASN A 417 8.24 14.15 15.00
N ALA A 418 7.97 14.12 13.68
CA ALA A 418 7.75 12.91 12.90
C ALA A 418 6.70 11.94 13.51
N GLY A 419 5.63 12.48 14.14
CA GLY A 419 4.54 11.74 14.77
C GLY A 419 4.78 11.38 16.23
N TYR A 420 5.92 11.73 16.79
CA TYR A 420 6.26 11.49 18.20
C TYR A 420 6.14 12.78 19.00
N PRO A 421 5.61 12.75 20.23
CA PRO A 421 5.61 13.91 21.09
C PRO A 421 7.04 14.36 21.41
N ASP A 422 7.29 15.67 21.43
CA ASP A 422 8.60 16.24 21.68
C ASP A 422 8.51 17.55 22.46
N GLY A 423 9.27 17.70 23.52
CA GLY A 423 9.18 18.82 24.45
C GLY A 423 8.01 18.73 25.40
N GLU A 424 7.53 19.89 25.90
CA GLU A 424 6.45 19.95 26.84
C GLU A 424 5.07 19.96 26.18
N HIS A 425 4.18 19.13 26.68
CA HIS A 425 2.77 19.04 26.32
C HIS A 425 1.92 19.54 27.47
N PHE A 426 1.02 20.47 27.19
CA PHE A 426 0.16 21.14 28.15
C PHE A 426 -1.29 20.70 27.91
N PHE A 427 -1.93 20.23 28.96
CA PHE A 427 -3.34 19.88 28.98
C PHE A 427 -4.09 20.79 29.92
N TYR A 428 -5.28 21.20 29.58
CA TYR A 428 -6.08 22.14 30.32
C TYR A 428 -7.44 21.55 30.64
N TYR A 429 -8.05 22.04 31.73
CA TYR A 429 -9.45 21.83 32.05
C TYR A 429 -10.36 22.76 31.23
N GLU A 430 -11.65 22.42 31.08
CA GLU A 430 -12.65 23.29 30.43
C GLU A 430 -12.78 24.69 31.04
N ASN A 431 -12.41 24.87 32.30
CA ASN A 431 -12.36 26.19 32.95
C ASN A 431 -11.15 27.03 32.47
N GLY A 432 -10.23 26.44 31.67
CA GLY A 432 -9.02 27.03 31.10
C GLY A 432 -7.79 26.95 32.01
N LYS A 433 -7.91 26.34 33.21
CA LYS A 433 -6.76 26.13 34.11
C LYS A 433 -5.95 24.93 33.63
N LEU A 434 -4.64 24.98 33.88
CA LEU A 434 -3.71 23.89 33.55
C LEU A 434 -4.09 22.63 34.35
N ARG A 435 -4.16 21.50 33.64
CA ARG A 435 -4.44 20.17 34.18
C ARG A 435 -3.20 19.32 34.32
N GLU A 436 -2.38 19.29 33.24
CA GLU A 436 -1.16 18.49 33.19
C GLU A 436 -0.08 19.17 32.35
N ILE A 437 1.17 18.99 32.75
CA ILE A 437 2.36 19.17 31.90
C ILE A 437 3.01 17.81 31.77
N GLN A 438 3.26 17.40 30.56
CA GLN A 438 3.94 16.16 30.21
C GLN A 438 5.16 16.49 29.36
N SER A 439 6.34 16.05 29.76
CA SER A 439 7.58 16.32 29.05
C SER A 439 8.09 15.08 28.31
N TYR A 440 8.52 15.25 27.09
CA TYR A 440 8.98 14.19 26.22
C TYR A 440 10.31 14.55 25.55
N ALA A 441 11.14 13.54 25.30
CA ALA A 441 12.31 13.62 24.45
C ALA A 441 12.18 12.55 23.36
N ALA A 442 11.96 12.99 22.10
CA ALA A 442 11.81 12.11 20.93
C ALA A 442 10.79 10.98 21.14
N GLY A 443 9.63 11.27 21.73
CA GLY A 443 8.54 10.33 21.98
C GLY A 443 8.62 9.57 23.29
N VAL A 444 9.72 9.70 24.03
CA VAL A 444 9.91 9.00 25.30
C VAL A 444 9.65 9.97 26.44
N LYS A 445 8.91 9.52 27.48
CA LYS A 445 8.69 10.29 28.69
C LYS A 445 10.02 10.71 29.30
N HIS A 446 10.22 12.01 29.54
CA HIS A 446 11.46 12.55 30.08
C HIS A 446 11.19 13.86 30.84
N GLY A 447 11.87 14.07 31.96
CA GLY A 447 11.67 15.26 32.77
C GLY A 447 10.43 15.20 33.66
N ASP A 448 9.98 16.37 34.16
CA ASP A 448 8.90 16.46 35.11
C ASP A 448 7.52 16.41 34.44
N TRP A 449 6.69 15.52 34.92
CA TRP A 449 5.28 15.43 34.63
C TRP A 449 4.50 15.94 35.81
N LYS A 450 3.73 17.01 35.60
CA LYS A 450 3.02 17.71 36.66
C LYS A 450 1.51 17.62 36.46
N LYS A 451 0.80 17.30 37.50
CA LYS A 451 -0.66 17.27 37.52
C LYS A 451 -1.19 18.34 38.49
N TYR A 452 -2.23 19.01 38.05
CA TYR A 452 -2.87 20.10 38.80
C TYR A 452 -4.34 19.78 39.07
N LEU A 453 -4.86 20.30 40.16
CA LEU A 453 -6.29 20.29 40.45
C LEU A 453 -7.02 21.31 39.56
N ASP A 454 -8.33 21.20 39.44
CA ASP A 454 -9.18 22.16 38.73
C ASP A 454 -9.20 23.55 39.42
N THR A 455 -8.74 23.62 40.67
CA THR A 455 -8.44 24.88 41.41
C THR A 455 -7.20 25.59 40.87
N GLY A 456 -6.31 24.85 40.13
CA GLY A 456 -5.02 25.33 39.63
C GLY A 456 -3.84 25.07 40.56
N GLU A 457 -4.07 24.39 41.70
CA GLU A 457 -3.01 23.99 42.63
C GLU A 457 -2.28 22.74 42.09
N LEU A 458 -0.95 22.70 42.25
CA LEU A 458 -0.14 21.53 41.91
C LEU A 458 -0.56 20.36 42.82
N TYR A 459 -0.94 19.24 42.20
CA TYR A 459 -1.37 18.05 42.93
C TYR A 459 -0.18 17.10 43.19
N PHE A 460 0.59 16.78 42.15
CA PHE A 460 1.84 16.01 42.28
C PHE A 460 2.75 16.20 41.07
N THR A 461 4.02 15.77 41.21
CA THR A 461 5.03 15.72 40.17
C THR A 461 5.65 14.33 40.10
N VAL A 462 5.74 13.77 38.90
CA VAL A 462 6.50 12.55 38.63
C VAL A 462 7.64 12.89 37.65
N THR A 463 8.87 12.58 38.02
CA THR A 463 10.03 12.78 37.12
C THR A 463 10.35 11.50 36.40
N TYR A 464 10.42 11.58 35.07
CA TYR A 464 10.80 10.47 34.20
C TYR A 464 12.22 10.66 33.66
N ASP A 465 12.97 9.55 33.56
CA ASP A 465 14.20 9.48 32.79
C ASP A 465 14.14 8.28 31.85
N GLN A 466 14.27 8.55 30.55
CA GLN A 466 14.17 7.55 29.48
C GLN A 466 12.96 6.60 29.63
N GLY A 467 11.79 7.18 29.95
CA GLY A 467 10.52 6.45 30.08
C GLY A 467 10.29 5.81 31.45
N LYS A 468 11.27 5.80 32.34
CA LYS A 468 11.14 5.25 33.71
C LYS A 468 10.86 6.36 34.72
N GLU A 469 9.99 6.08 35.69
CA GLU A 469 9.79 6.94 36.84
C GLU A 469 11.01 6.88 37.75
N VAL A 470 11.57 8.05 38.06
CA VAL A 470 12.79 8.16 38.89
C VAL A 470 12.58 8.98 40.16
N LYS A 471 11.55 9.86 40.16
CA LYS A 471 11.19 10.65 41.35
C LYS A 471 9.68 10.83 41.42
N TYR A 472 9.18 10.94 42.67
CA TYR A 472 7.80 11.35 42.98
C TYR A 472 7.83 12.52 43.98
N ASP A 473 7.18 13.64 43.64
CA ASP A 473 7.22 14.90 44.42
C ASP A 473 8.62 15.37 44.82
N GLY A 474 9.62 15.08 43.95
CA GLY A 474 11.03 15.48 44.17
C GLY A 474 11.85 14.45 44.93
N GLU A 475 11.26 13.42 45.53
CA GLU A 475 11.94 12.33 46.21
C GLU A 475 12.29 11.22 45.21
N ALA A 476 13.54 10.68 45.26
CA ALA A 476 13.97 9.59 44.40
C ALA A 476 13.27 8.31 44.79
N LEU A 477 12.77 7.55 43.80
CA LEU A 477 12.18 6.24 44.01
C LEU A 477 13.30 5.18 44.23
N GLU A 478 13.10 4.27 45.19
CA GLU A 478 13.98 3.12 45.37
C GLU A 478 13.80 2.14 44.21
N GLU A 479 14.87 1.36 43.88
CA GLU A 479 14.83 0.39 42.76
C GLU A 479 13.67 -0.61 42.83
N SER A 480 13.14 -0.89 44.04
CA SER A 480 11.99 -1.76 44.28
C SER A 480 10.65 -1.13 43.92
N GLU A 481 10.56 0.18 43.82
CA GLU A 481 9.34 0.97 43.56
C GLU A 481 9.19 1.35 42.09
N ILE A 482 10.22 1.13 41.27
CA ILE A 482 10.18 1.40 39.83
C ILE A 482 9.29 0.35 39.16
N ILE A 483 8.05 0.75 38.86
CA ILE A 483 7.11 -0.09 38.13
C ILE A 483 7.61 -0.27 36.68
N ARG A 484 7.86 -1.51 36.28
CA ARG A 484 8.13 -1.88 34.87
C ARG A 484 6.78 -2.06 34.19
N GLU A 485 6.31 -1.07 33.44
CA GLU A 485 5.26 -1.25 32.44
C GLU A 485 5.78 -1.90 31.14
#